data_b0ee8d9c32f07aa72f5a51b54fc5bed1
#
_entry.id   b0ee8d9c32f07aa72f5a51b54fc5bed1
#
_cell.length_a   1.000
_cell.length_b   1.000
_cell.length_c   1.000
_cell.angle_alpha   90.00
_cell.angle_beta   90.00
_cell.angle_gamma   90.00
#
_symmetry.space_group_name_H-M   'P 1'
#
loop_
_entity.id
_entity.type
_entity.pdbx_description
1 polymer ?
#
loop_
_entity_poly.entity_id
_entity_poly.type
_entity_poly.pdbx_seq_one_letter_code
_entity_poly.pdbx_strand_id
1 'polypeptide(L)'
;YGINTVQVHKNVTATNCPGDNFPFDQIANETGESKPSKEKGKIATIQTSLNEKYGLNISIDNIYGNETKKALVKGLQTELNKQFGSKLAVDGIFGTNTYNACINVRRGAKKNITWIIQSMLICTLFNINADGIFGPATESAVREFQKRNGLLQDGIVGKNTFNKLFK
;
A
#
# COMPACT_ATOMS: atom_id res chain seq x y z
N TYR A 1 11.94 19.52 -70.89
CA TYR A 1 10.74 20.37 -70.81
C TYR A 1 10.15 20.18 -69.45
N GLY A 2 10.02 21.06 -68.61
CA GLY A 2 9.83 22.46 -68.50
C GLY A 2 9.81 22.80 -67.04
N ILE A 3 10.55 23.77 -66.76
CA ILE A 3 10.72 24.63 -65.63
C ILE A 3 9.36 25.14 -65.09
N ASN A 4 9.18 25.25 -63.78
CA ASN A 4 8.61 26.46 -63.22
C ASN A 4 8.93 26.62 -61.73
N THR A 5 9.81 27.53 -61.50
CA THR A 5 10.04 28.34 -60.33
C THR A 5 8.83 29.22 -60.00
N VAL A 6 8.42 29.27 -58.76
CA VAL A 6 7.71 30.41 -58.14
C VAL A 6 8.19 30.49 -56.68
N GLN A 7 9.10 31.35 -56.46
CA GLN A 7 9.10 32.69 -55.86
C GLN A 7 8.47 32.79 -54.45
N VAL A 8 9.35 32.98 -53.57
CA VAL A 8 9.40 33.66 -52.30
C VAL A 8 8.48 34.87 -52.23
N HIS A 9 7.68 34.93 -51.20
CA HIS A 9 7.27 36.22 -50.62
C HIS A 9 7.63 36.28 -49.15
N LYS A 10 8.68 37.02 -48.89
CA LYS A 10 8.95 37.70 -47.62
C LYS A 10 7.80 38.69 -47.38
N ASN A 11 7.22 38.64 -46.22
CA ASN A 11 6.71 39.81 -45.57
C ASN A 11 7.04 39.78 -44.07
N VAL A 12 8.06 40.53 -43.81
CA VAL A 12 8.47 41.00 -42.47
C VAL A 12 7.56 42.19 -42.19
N THR A 13 6.77 42.08 -41.16
CA THR A 13 6.28 43.25 -40.47
C THR A 13 6.67 43.13 -39.01
N ALA A 14 7.71 43.88 -38.71
CA ALA A 14 8.05 44.22 -37.35
C ALA A 14 6.90 45.09 -36.76
N THR A 15 6.30 44.65 -35.73
CA THR A 15 5.57 45.52 -34.84
C THR A 15 6.34 45.63 -33.53
N ASN A 16 6.93 46.78 -33.34
CA ASN A 16 7.41 47.29 -32.08
C ASN A 16 6.27 47.25 -31.07
N CYS A 17 6.40 46.49 -30.05
CA CYS A 17 5.68 46.74 -28.82
C CYS A 17 6.60 47.55 -27.90
N PRO A 18 6.17 48.71 -27.42
CA PRO A 18 6.92 49.46 -26.42
C PRO A 18 6.89 48.71 -25.11
N GLY A 19 8.05 48.72 -24.48
CA GLY A 19 8.23 48.16 -23.17
C GLY A 19 7.35 48.89 -22.13
N ASP A 20 6.70 48.12 -21.32
CA ASP A 20 6.24 48.60 -20.04
C ASP A 20 6.91 47.80 -18.93
N ASN A 21 7.68 48.56 -18.18
CA ASN A 21 8.24 48.25 -16.89
C ASN A 21 7.25 47.54 -16.00
N PHE A 22 7.42 46.23 -15.82
CA PHE A 22 6.93 45.61 -14.61
C PHE A 22 8.03 45.74 -13.55
N PRO A 23 7.72 46.41 -12.43
CA PRO A 23 8.66 46.46 -11.34
C PRO A 23 8.80 45.06 -10.73
N PHE A 24 9.95 44.45 -10.96
CA PHE A 24 10.44 43.39 -10.13
C PHE A 24 10.86 44.02 -8.79
N ASP A 25 9.91 44.18 -7.90
CA ASP A 25 10.24 44.34 -6.50
C ASP A 25 9.07 43.85 -5.64
N GLN A 26 9.44 43.08 -4.66
CA GLN A 26 8.66 42.62 -3.53
C GLN A 26 7.66 41.47 -3.80
N ILE A 27 8.19 40.27 -3.98
CA ILE A 27 7.64 39.17 -3.20
C ILE A 27 8.72 38.80 -2.20
N ALA A 28 8.64 39.46 -1.05
CA ALA A 28 9.35 39.06 0.13
C ALA A 28 8.99 37.61 0.49
N ASN A 29 10.02 36.83 0.73
CA ASN A 29 10.07 35.72 1.65
C ASN A 29 8.77 35.39 2.35
N GLU A 30 8.04 34.45 1.80
CA GLU A 30 7.42 33.41 2.62
C GLU A 30 8.10 32.11 2.28
N THR A 31 9.15 31.82 3.02
CA THR A 31 9.70 30.49 3.18
C THR A 31 8.66 29.63 3.87
N GLY A 32 7.59 29.33 3.16
CA GLY A 32 6.80 28.15 3.39
C GLY A 32 7.56 27.01 2.76
N GLU A 33 8.54 26.46 3.45
CA GLU A 33 9.00 25.10 3.18
C GLU A 33 7.80 24.18 3.35
N SER A 34 7.01 24.04 2.31
CA SER A 34 6.19 22.85 2.13
C SER A 34 7.20 21.72 1.92
N LYS A 35 7.63 21.13 3.04
CA LYS A 35 8.23 19.82 3.10
C LYS A 35 7.46 18.96 2.11
N PRO A 36 8.11 18.38 1.06
CA PRO A 36 7.39 17.45 0.21
C PRO A 36 6.82 16.37 1.13
N SER A 37 5.52 16.28 1.21
CA SER A 37 4.86 15.15 1.81
C SER A 37 5.26 13.97 0.93
N LYS A 38 6.33 13.25 1.32
CA LYS A 38 6.62 11.93 0.81
C LYS A 38 5.34 11.16 1.07
N GLU A 39 4.55 10.88 0.03
CA GLU A 39 3.49 9.90 0.14
C GLU A 39 4.13 8.67 0.76
N LYS A 40 3.78 8.40 2.03
CA LYS A 40 4.27 7.21 2.70
C LYS A 40 3.81 6.05 1.85
N GLY A 41 4.74 5.28 1.30
CA GLY A 41 4.40 4.09 0.54
C GLY A 41 3.48 3.18 1.36
N LYS A 42 2.68 2.37 0.70
CA LYS A 42 1.69 1.50 1.38
C LYS A 42 2.31 0.63 2.48
N ILE A 43 3.55 0.13 2.26
CA ILE A 43 4.26 -0.68 3.25
C ILE A 43 4.71 0.18 4.44
N ALA A 44 5.21 1.39 4.23
CA ALA A 44 5.56 2.30 5.32
C ALA A 44 4.34 2.66 6.18
N THR A 45 3.16 2.80 5.59
CA THR A 45 1.90 3.00 6.32
C THR A 45 1.57 1.77 7.18
N ILE A 46 1.75 0.56 6.65
CA ILE A 46 1.55 -0.69 7.39
C ILE A 46 2.55 -0.78 8.55
N GLN A 47 3.83 -0.50 8.31
CA GLN A 47 4.88 -0.51 9.34
C GLN A 47 4.58 0.49 10.46
N THR A 48 4.17 1.71 10.13
CA THR A 48 3.72 2.72 11.10
C THR A 48 2.56 2.18 11.95
N SER A 49 1.53 1.63 11.29
CA SER A 49 0.35 1.09 11.97
C SER A 49 0.67 -0.13 12.85
N LEU A 50 1.64 -0.96 12.46
CA LEU A 50 2.12 -2.08 13.30
C LEU A 50 2.78 -1.59 14.58
N ASN A 51 3.62 -0.56 14.48
CA ASN A 51 4.25 0.06 15.65
C ASN A 51 3.20 0.66 16.60
N GLU A 52 2.25 1.42 16.06
CA GLU A 52 1.21 2.09 16.84
C GLU A 52 0.22 1.10 17.48
N LYS A 53 -0.27 0.11 16.72
CA LYS A 53 -1.32 -0.82 17.19
C LYS A 53 -0.81 -1.89 18.14
N TYR A 54 0.43 -2.34 17.96
CA TYR A 54 0.97 -3.50 18.67
C TYR A 54 2.20 -3.16 19.52
N GLY A 55 2.57 -1.87 19.62
CA GLY A 55 3.72 -1.43 20.41
C GLY A 55 5.05 -2.03 19.91
N LEU A 56 5.15 -2.27 18.60
CA LEU A 56 6.34 -2.77 17.97
C LEU A 56 7.28 -1.60 17.62
N ASN A 57 8.55 -1.88 17.43
CA ASN A 57 9.54 -0.87 17.08
C ASN A 57 10.30 -1.34 15.83
N ILE A 58 9.56 -1.60 14.74
CA ILE A 58 10.15 -1.99 13.46
C ILE A 58 10.50 -0.74 12.63
N SER A 59 11.47 -0.89 11.73
CA SER A 59 11.87 0.16 10.79
C SER A 59 10.74 0.55 9.86
N ILE A 60 10.58 1.85 9.61
CA ILE A 60 9.59 2.38 8.64
C ILE A 60 10.36 2.77 7.37
N ASP A 61 10.75 1.78 6.60
CA ASP A 61 11.61 1.89 5.41
C ASP A 61 10.86 1.66 4.09
N ASN A 62 9.56 1.36 4.17
CA ASN A 62 8.73 0.97 3.03
C ASN A 62 9.18 -0.32 2.33
N ILE A 63 9.92 -1.19 3.00
CA ILE A 63 10.40 -2.47 2.48
C ILE A 63 9.65 -3.62 3.17
N TYR A 64 9.11 -4.54 2.38
CA TYR A 64 8.57 -5.78 2.91
C TYR A 64 9.70 -6.80 3.12
N GLY A 65 10.31 -6.75 4.29
CA GLY A 65 11.35 -7.67 4.71
C GLY A 65 10.91 -8.61 5.84
N ASN A 66 11.85 -9.40 6.35
CA ASN A 66 11.60 -10.34 7.45
C ASN A 66 11.07 -9.65 8.72
N GLU A 67 11.49 -8.43 9.00
CA GLU A 67 11.05 -7.65 10.15
C GLU A 67 9.56 -7.31 10.04
N THR A 68 9.13 -6.77 8.90
CA THR A 68 7.71 -6.46 8.62
C THR A 68 6.86 -7.73 8.65
N LYS A 69 7.35 -8.82 8.07
CA LYS A 69 6.66 -10.12 8.08
C LYS A 69 6.46 -10.63 9.51
N LYS A 70 7.51 -10.66 10.33
CA LYS A 70 7.42 -11.05 11.74
C LYS A 70 6.47 -10.16 12.53
N ALA A 71 6.47 -8.86 12.26
CA ALA A 71 5.57 -7.92 12.90
C ALA A 71 4.09 -8.19 12.57
N LEU A 72 3.78 -8.51 11.31
CA LEU A 72 2.43 -8.92 10.88
C LEU A 72 1.99 -10.23 11.54
N VAL A 73 2.90 -11.21 11.68
CA VAL A 73 2.60 -12.44 12.43
C VAL A 73 2.35 -12.15 13.92
N LYS A 74 3.16 -11.29 14.57
CA LYS A 74 2.91 -10.86 15.95
C LYS A 74 1.55 -10.18 16.10
N GLY A 75 1.18 -9.33 15.16
CA GLY A 75 -0.15 -8.72 15.11
C GLY A 75 -1.25 -9.79 15.04
N LEU A 76 -1.12 -10.77 14.14
CA LEU A 76 -2.08 -11.88 14.01
C LEU A 76 -2.19 -12.69 15.31
N GLN A 77 -1.08 -13.10 15.91
CA GLN A 77 -1.05 -13.84 17.17
C GLN A 77 -1.72 -13.04 18.30
N THR A 78 -1.44 -11.75 18.38
CA THR A 78 -2.06 -10.85 19.35
C THR A 78 -3.57 -10.78 19.18
N GLU A 79 -4.04 -10.65 17.94
CA GLU A 79 -5.47 -10.56 17.65
C GLU A 79 -6.19 -11.90 17.87
N LEU A 80 -5.58 -13.03 17.53
CA LEU A 80 -6.12 -14.35 17.83
C LEU A 80 -6.24 -14.57 19.33
N ASN A 81 -5.26 -14.13 20.11
CA ASN A 81 -5.33 -14.19 21.56
C ASN A 81 -6.44 -13.31 22.13
N LYS A 82 -6.54 -12.05 21.67
CA LYS A 82 -7.52 -11.07 22.16
C LYS A 82 -8.95 -11.44 21.81
N GLN A 83 -9.19 -11.91 20.58
CA GLN A 83 -10.54 -12.11 20.06
C GLN A 83 -11.05 -13.54 20.30
N PHE A 84 -10.16 -14.53 20.39
CA PHE A 84 -10.52 -15.96 20.47
C PHE A 84 -9.88 -16.71 21.64
N GLY A 85 -9.08 -16.03 22.47
CA GLY A 85 -8.46 -16.66 23.64
C GLY A 85 -7.44 -17.76 23.30
N SER A 86 -6.76 -17.66 22.16
CA SER A 86 -5.94 -18.74 21.59
C SER A 86 -4.68 -19.07 22.39
N LYS A 87 -4.28 -18.24 23.33
CA LYS A 87 -3.09 -18.41 24.20
C LYS A 87 -1.79 -18.67 23.44
N LEU A 88 -1.62 -18.04 22.28
CA LEU A 88 -0.41 -18.16 21.47
C LEU A 88 0.74 -17.36 22.09
N ALA A 89 1.97 -17.87 21.95
CA ALA A 89 3.17 -17.05 22.10
C ALA A 89 3.20 -16.00 20.98
N VAL A 90 3.43 -14.72 21.33
CA VAL A 90 3.53 -13.62 20.36
C VAL A 90 5.00 -13.47 19.94
N ASP A 91 5.51 -14.49 19.23
CA ASP A 91 6.91 -14.63 18.82
C ASP A 91 7.20 -14.17 17.39
N GLY A 92 6.15 -13.97 16.59
CA GLY A 92 6.27 -13.61 15.18
C GLY A 92 6.62 -14.79 14.27
N ILE A 93 6.42 -16.02 14.75
CA ILE A 93 6.63 -17.24 13.98
C ILE A 93 5.28 -17.85 13.62
N PHE A 94 5.01 -17.97 12.31
CA PHE A 94 3.81 -18.66 11.84
C PHE A 94 4.03 -20.17 11.87
N GLY A 95 3.98 -20.74 13.09
CA GLY A 95 4.15 -22.15 13.34
C GLY A 95 2.82 -22.91 13.44
N THR A 96 2.90 -24.19 13.84
CA THR A 96 1.74 -25.10 13.95
C THR A 96 0.66 -24.54 14.88
N ASN A 97 1.03 -23.96 16.02
CA ASN A 97 0.07 -23.40 16.97
C ASN A 97 -0.70 -22.23 16.36
N THR A 98 -0.01 -21.30 15.69
CA THR A 98 -0.65 -20.17 15.01
C THR A 98 -1.54 -20.67 13.87
N TYR A 99 -1.08 -21.63 13.06
CA TYR A 99 -1.88 -22.27 12.02
C TYR A 99 -3.18 -22.87 12.57
N ASN A 100 -3.10 -23.63 13.66
CA ASN A 100 -4.26 -24.28 14.27
C ASN A 100 -5.26 -23.28 14.85
N ALA A 101 -4.79 -22.15 15.36
CA ALA A 101 -5.61 -21.07 15.91
C ALA A 101 -6.28 -20.21 14.84
N CYS A 102 -5.84 -20.27 13.57
CA CYS A 102 -6.46 -19.49 12.50
C CYS A 102 -7.91 -19.86 12.28
N ILE A 103 -8.72 -18.83 12.10
CA ILE A 103 -10.16 -18.90 11.85
C ILE A 103 -10.46 -18.64 10.37
N ASN A 104 -11.68 -18.91 9.95
CA ASN A 104 -12.15 -18.53 8.61
C ASN A 104 -12.56 -17.05 8.60
N VAL A 105 -11.90 -16.25 7.76
CA VAL A 105 -12.22 -14.84 7.54
C VAL A 105 -12.74 -14.65 6.12
N ARG A 106 -13.90 -14.04 5.98
CA ARG A 106 -14.60 -13.89 4.70
C ARG A 106 -15.31 -12.55 4.61
N ARG A 107 -15.89 -12.28 3.45
CA ARG A 107 -16.68 -11.07 3.20
C ARG A 107 -17.64 -10.75 4.34
N GLY A 108 -17.65 -9.49 4.75
CA GLY A 108 -18.39 -8.98 5.90
C GLY A 108 -17.59 -8.95 7.21
N ALA A 109 -16.45 -9.65 7.28
CA ALA A 109 -15.57 -9.55 8.44
C ALA A 109 -14.97 -8.15 8.57
N LYS A 110 -14.77 -7.71 9.81
CA LYS A 110 -14.22 -6.38 10.14
C LYS A 110 -13.16 -6.52 11.24
N LYS A 111 -12.43 -5.44 11.47
CA LYS A 111 -11.41 -5.28 12.53
C LYS A 111 -10.00 -5.74 12.12
N ASN A 112 -9.15 -5.89 13.13
CA ASN A 112 -7.70 -5.99 12.95
C ASN A 112 -7.22 -7.25 12.22
N ILE A 113 -7.88 -8.41 12.37
CA ILE A 113 -7.49 -9.62 11.60
C ILE A 113 -7.68 -9.38 10.11
N THR A 114 -8.78 -8.73 9.71
CA THR A 114 -9.02 -8.35 8.31
C THR A 114 -7.95 -7.36 7.83
N TRP A 115 -7.62 -6.37 8.66
CA TRP A 115 -6.56 -5.40 8.36
C TRP A 115 -5.21 -6.09 8.15
N ILE A 116 -4.85 -7.08 8.99
CA ILE A 116 -3.62 -7.85 8.87
C ILE A 116 -3.60 -8.66 7.55
N ILE A 117 -4.71 -9.30 7.18
CA ILE A 117 -4.85 -10.03 5.91
C ILE A 117 -4.64 -9.07 4.73
N GLN A 118 -5.32 -7.92 4.74
CA GLN A 118 -5.17 -6.89 3.71
C GLN A 118 -3.73 -6.38 3.63
N SER A 119 -3.10 -6.13 4.77
CA SER A 119 -1.69 -5.71 4.85
C SER A 119 -0.75 -6.75 4.22
N MET A 120 -0.98 -8.04 4.47
CA MET A 120 -0.20 -9.10 3.83
C MET A 120 -0.45 -9.18 2.32
N LEU A 121 -1.69 -9.02 1.87
CA LEU A 121 -2.01 -8.97 0.44
C LEU A 121 -1.31 -7.78 -0.24
N ILE A 122 -1.29 -6.61 0.40
CA ILE A 122 -0.55 -5.44 -0.11
C ILE A 122 0.95 -5.75 -0.20
N CYS A 123 1.53 -6.36 0.83
CA CYS A 123 2.93 -6.78 0.84
C CYS A 123 3.25 -7.84 -0.24
N THR A 124 2.26 -8.59 -0.70
CA THR A 124 2.37 -9.56 -1.82
C THR A 124 1.86 -8.98 -3.16
N LEU A 125 1.92 -7.66 -3.30
CA LEU A 125 1.67 -6.88 -4.51
C LEU A 125 0.20 -6.80 -4.97
N PHE A 126 -0.76 -6.96 -4.07
CA PHE A 126 -2.15 -6.67 -4.40
C PHE A 126 -2.47 -5.18 -4.16
N ASN A 127 -3.16 -4.58 -5.12
CA ASN A 127 -3.54 -3.16 -5.04
C ASN A 127 -4.91 -3.00 -4.37
N ILE A 128 -4.95 -3.17 -3.06
CA ILE A 128 -6.11 -2.94 -2.21
C ILE A 128 -5.78 -1.95 -1.09
N ASN A 129 -6.78 -1.58 -0.29
CA ASN A 129 -6.60 -0.79 0.92
C ASN A 129 -6.67 -1.67 2.16
N ALA A 130 -5.86 -1.36 3.17
CA ALA A 130 -5.92 -1.98 4.49
C ALA A 130 -6.83 -1.15 5.40
N ASP A 131 -8.13 -1.24 5.19
CA ASP A 131 -9.18 -0.51 5.94
C ASP A 131 -9.80 -1.35 7.08
N GLY A 132 -9.43 -2.62 7.17
CA GLY A 132 -9.98 -3.55 8.15
C GLY A 132 -11.40 -4.03 7.83
N ILE A 133 -11.90 -3.80 6.62
CA ILE A 133 -13.23 -4.23 6.18
C ILE A 133 -13.09 -5.22 5.02
N PHE A 134 -13.52 -6.45 5.23
CA PHE A 134 -13.49 -7.48 4.18
C PHE A 134 -14.61 -7.24 3.18
N GLY A 135 -14.38 -6.34 2.24
CA GLY A 135 -15.30 -5.98 1.16
C GLY A 135 -15.04 -6.78 -0.12
N PRO A 136 -15.76 -6.44 -1.21
CA PRO A 136 -15.59 -7.10 -2.52
C PRO A 136 -14.17 -7.05 -3.07
N ALA A 137 -13.46 -5.92 -2.89
CA ALA A 137 -12.08 -5.77 -3.34
C ALA A 137 -11.13 -6.73 -2.61
N THR A 138 -11.30 -6.89 -1.29
CA THR A 138 -10.53 -7.85 -0.49
C THR A 138 -10.85 -9.29 -0.92
N GLU A 139 -12.13 -9.62 -1.13
CA GLU A 139 -12.54 -10.96 -1.60
C GLU A 139 -11.92 -11.29 -2.96
N SER A 140 -11.95 -10.37 -3.91
CA SER A 140 -11.34 -10.55 -5.22
C SER A 140 -9.83 -10.76 -5.13
N ALA A 141 -9.14 -9.98 -4.28
CA ALA A 141 -7.72 -10.15 -4.03
C ALA A 141 -7.39 -11.51 -3.39
N VAL A 142 -8.22 -11.97 -2.45
CA VAL A 142 -8.06 -13.30 -1.84
C VAL A 142 -8.25 -14.40 -2.88
N ARG A 143 -9.28 -14.36 -3.71
CA ARG A 143 -9.50 -15.34 -4.79
C ARG A 143 -8.33 -15.39 -5.76
N GLU A 144 -7.82 -14.24 -6.16
CA GLU A 144 -6.65 -14.18 -7.05
C GLU A 144 -5.38 -14.68 -6.36
N PHE A 145 -5.18 -14.36 -5.08
CA PHE A 145 -4.09 -14.93 -4.29
C PHE A 145 -4.18 -16.46 -4.20
N GLN A 146 -5.36 -16.99 -3.93
CA GLN A 146 -5.63 -18.43 -3.87
C GLN A 146 -5.32 -19.09 -5.22
N LYS A 147 -5.76 -18.48 -6.32
CA LYS A 147 -5.47 -18.94 -7.69
C LYS A 147 -3.97 -19.04 -7.95
N ARG A 148 -3.22 -17.99 -7.67
CA ARG A 148 -1.75 -17.94 -7.85
C ARG A 148 -1.00 -18.98 -7.01
N ASN A 149 -1.58 -19.40 -5.89
CA ASN A 149 -0.99 -20.36 -4.96
C ASN A 149 -1.56 -21.78 -5.04
N GLY A 150 -2.37 -22.08 -6.05
CA GLY A 150 -2.98 -23.40 -6.24
C GLY A 150 -3.95 -23.82 -5.14
N LEU A 151 -4.61 -22.85 -4.51
CA LEU A 151 -5.63 -23.06 -3.48
C LEU A 151 -7.04 -23.01 -4.08
N LEU A 152 -8.02 -23.53 -3.33
CA LEU A 152 -9.42 -23.36 -3.65
C LEU A 152 -9.79 -21.86 -3.67
N GLN A 153 -10.35 -21.38 -4.77
CA GLN A 153 -10.68 -19.97 -5.01
C GLN A 153 -12.06 -19.61 -4.41
N ASP A 154 -12.25 -19.88 -3.14
CA ASP A 154 -13.53 -19.62 -2.43
C ASP A 154 -13.66 -18.20 -1.87
N GLY A 155 -12.57 -17.42 -1.89
CA GLY A 155 -12.52 -16.07 -1.32
C GLY A 155 -12.54 -16.05 0.21
N ILE A 156 -12.32 -17.20 0.85
CA ILE A 156 -12.28 -17.35 2.31
C ILE A 156 -10.82 -17.51 2.75
N VAL A 157 -10.38 -16.68 3.67
CA VAL A 157 -9.06 -16.85 4.27
C VAL A 157 -9.16 -17.86 5.40
N GLY A 158 -9.05 -19.14 5.04
CA GLY A 158 -8.95 -20.25 5.98
C GLY A 158 -7.50 -20.60 6.27
N LYS A 159 -7.26 -21.67 7.07
CA LYS A 159 -5.93 -22.07 7.53
C LYS A 159 -4.90 -22.22 6.41
N ASN A 160 -5.29 -22.82 5.29
CA ASN A 160 -4.40 -23.02 4.13
C ASN A 160 -4.04 -21.68 3.47
N THR A 161 -4.99 -20.78 3.37
CA THR A 161 -4.75 -19.43 2.83
C THR A 161 -3.84 -18.63 3.76
N PHE A 162 -4.08 -18.66 5.08
CA PHE A 162 -3.17 -18.07 6.07
C PHE A 162 -1.75 -18.66 5.95
N ASN A 163 -1.65 -19.97 5.85
CA ASN A 163 -0.34 -20.64 5.72
C ASN A 163 0.46 -20.15 4.50
N LYS A 164 -0.22 -19.93 3.38
CA LYS A 164 0.43 -19.41 2.17
C LYS A 164 0.76 -17.92 2.25
N LEU A 165 -0.06 -17.13 2.96
CA LEU A 165 0.19 -15.71 3.16
C LEU A 165 1.37 -15.44 4.11
N PHE A 166 1.55 -16.29 5.14
CA PHE A 166 2.48 -16.01 6.24
C PHE A 166 3.71 -16.91 6.27
N LYS A 167 3.82 -17.90 5.43
CA LYS A 167 5.04 -18.71 5.20
C LYS A 167 5.79 -18.25 3.97
#